data_d934a58cf6bb7a7d3ff298aeefd67dc8
#
_entry.id   d934a58cf6bb7a7d3ff298aeefd67dc8
#
_cell.length_a   1.000
_cell.length_b   1.000
_cell.length_c   1.000
_cell.angle_alpha   90.00
_cell.angle_beta   90.00
_cell.angle_gamma   90.00
#
_symmetry.space_group_name_H-M   'P 1'
#
loop_
_entity.id
_entity.type
_entity.pdbx_description
1 polymer ?
#
loop_
_entity_poly.entity_id
_entity_poly.type
_entity_poly.pdbx_seq_one_letter_code
_entity_poly.pdbx_strand_id
1 'polypeptide(L)'
;LCPQNHVIEFMTLLVILKISLAGLFFGYYLKEHFEKNHAAISIFATAYALCGFSAAYAWDIMWLDCMMLAPLVVLGLEQLIKEKKVLLYYISLSLCIISNYYIAIMVCIFQVIWFVITWLENKETGIGAWIRFAIYSLLAGGTGAILIIPEAITLGASGSQNISFPDTMEW
;
A
#
# COMPACT_ATOMS: atom_id res chain seq x y z
N LEU A 1 2.33 25.31 3.50
CA LEU A 1 2.87 25.82 4.76
C LEU A 1 1.71 26.28 5.62
N CYS A 2 1.35 25.50 6.64
CA CYS A 2 0.22 25.79 7.52
C CYS A 2 0.68 26.72 8.65
N PRO A 3 -0.07 27.78 9.03
CA PRO A 3 0.21 28.58 10.21
C PRO A 3 0.20 27.71 11.47
N GLN A 4 1.11 27.97 12.41
CA GLN A 4 1.28 27.14 13.61
C GLN A 4 0.00 26.95 14.44
N ASN A 5 -0.91 27.92 14.40
CA ASN A 5 -2.18 27.87 15.14
C ASN A 5 -3.22 26.90 14.56
N HIS A 6 -3.05 26.40 13.33
CA HIS A 6 -4.01 25.53 12.62
C HIS A 6 -3.44 24.14 12.27
N VAL A 7 -2.30 23.77 12.84
CA VAL A 7 -1.64 22.48 12.54
C VAL A 7 -2.52 21.30 12.91
N ILE A 8 -3.18 21.33 14.07
CA ILE A 8 -4.04 20.24 14.57
C ILE A 8 -5.25 20.06 13.65
N GLU A 9 -5.89 21.15 13.27
CA GLU A 9 -7.05 21.16 12.36
C GLU A 9 -6.67 20.60 10.99
N PHE A 10 -5.52 21.02 10.46
CA PHE A 10 -5.00 20.54 9.19
C PHE A 10 -4.67 19.03 9.24
N MET A 11 -4.04 18.54 10.30
CA MET A 11 -3.74 17.12 10.51
C MET A 11 -5.02 16.29 10.57
N THR A 12 -6.02 16.77 11.31
CA THR A 12 -7.34 16.11 11.41
C THR A 12 -8.01 16.02 10.05
N LEU A 13 -7.97 17.09 9.27
CA LEU A 13 -8.53 17.13 7.93
C LEU A 13 -7.82 16.14 6.99
N LEU A 14 -6.49 16.05 7.08
CA LEU A 14 -5.71 15.07 6.30
C LEU A 14 -6.09 13.62 6.65
N VAL A 15 -6.24 13.29 7.93
CA VAL A 15 -6.64 11.94 8.35
C VAL A 15 -8.04 11.60 7.81
N ILE A 16 -9.00 12.50 7.93
CA ILE A 16 -10.36 12.30 7.41
C ILE A 16 -10.32 12.11 5.89
N LEU A 17 -9.55 12.92 5.18
CA LEU A 17 -9.39 12.82 3.74
C LEU A 17 -8.82 11.47 3.32
N LYS A 18 -7.75 11.00 3.98
CA LYS A 18 -7.09 9.73 3.67
C LYS A 18 -8.00 8.52 3.94
N ILE A 19 -8.71 8.51 5.06
CA ILE A 19 -9.69 7.46 5.37
C ILE A 19 -10.83 7.46 4.35
N SER A 20 -11.32 8.62 3.95
CA SER A 20 -12.37 8.75 2.94
C SER A 20 -11.90 8.25 1.58
N LEU A 21 -10.67 8.61 1.17
CA LEU A 21 -10.06 8.12 -0.07
C LEU A 21 -9.79 6.61 -0.03
N ALA A 22 -9.40 6.06 1.12
CA ALA A 22 -9.22 4.61 1.28
C ALA A 22 -10.54 3.85 0.99
N GLY A 23 -11.65 4.33 1.54
CA GLY A 23 -12.98 3.77 1.25
C GLY A 23 -13.37 3.91 -0.23
N LEU A 24 -13.10 5.08 -0.82
CA LEU A 24 -13.41 5.35 -2.22
C LEU A 24 -12.60 4.42 -3.16
N PHE A 25 -11.31 4.28 -2.94
CA PHE A 25 -10.45 3.43 -3.76
C PHE A 25 -10.78 1.94 -3.59
N PHE A 26 -11.12 1.52 -2.38
CA PHE A 26 -11.59 0.15 -2.16
C PHE A 26 -12.95 -0.11 -2.83
N GLY A 27 -13.88 0.83 -2.76
CA GLY A 27 -15.15 0.76 -3.49
C GLY A 27 -14.96 0.71 -5.01
N TYR A 28 -14.00 1.50 -5.52
CA TYR A 28 -13.64 1.46 -6.95
C TYR A 28 -13.04 0.10 -7.33
N TYR A 29 -12.11 -0.44 -6.52
CA TYR A 29 -11.57 -1.79 -6.71
C TYR A 29 -12.67 -2.85 -6.77
N LEU A 30 -13.60 -2.86 -5.81
CA LEU A 30 -14.69 -3.83 -5.78
C LEU A 30 -15.61 -3.73 -7.00
N LYS A 31 -15.90 -2.50 -7.45
CA LYS A 31 -16.72 -2.26 -8.64
C LYS A 31 -16.08 -2.86 -9.89
N GLU A 32 -14.78 -2.63 -10.10
CA GLU A 32 -14.04 -3.15 -11.25
C GLU A 32 -13.86 -4.68 -11.16
N HIS A 33 -13.54 -5.19 -9.96
CA HIS A 33 -13.31 -6.61 -9.74
C HIS A 33 -14.57 -7.47 -9.96
N PHE A 34 -15.73 -7.02 -9.47
CA PHE A 34 -16.99 -7.76 -9.61
C PHE A 34 -17.80 -7.36 -10.85
N GLU A 35 -17.39 -6.34 -11.58
CA GLU A 35 -18.11 -5.79 -12.76
C GLU A 35 -19.58 -5.46 -12.46
N LYS A 36 -19.90 -5.14 -11.22
CA LYS A 36 -21.27 -4.91 -10.73
C LYS A 36 -21.33 -3.63 -9.90
N ASN A 37 -22.49 -3.00 -9.93
CA ASN A 37 -22.74 -1.82 -9.13
C ASN A 37 -23.90 -2.13 -8.15
N HIS A 38 -23.56 -2.62 -6.97
CA HIS A 38 -24.51 -2.96 -5.92
C HIS A 38 -24.29 -2.12 -4.66
N ALA A 39 -25.36 -1.87 -3.89
CA ALA A 39 -25.28 -1.19 -2.60
C ALA A 39 -24.31 -1.87 -1.62
N ALA A 40 -24.10 -3.18 -1.74
CA ALA A 40 -23.11 -3.93 -0.96
C ALA A 40 -21.69 -3.37 -1.10
N ILE A 41 -21.30 -2.82 -2.28
CA ILE A 41 -19.98 -2.21 -2.48
C ILE A 41 -19.78 -1.04 -1.53
N SER A 42 -20.79 -0.20 -1.34
CA SER A 42 -20.71 0.94 -0.40
C SER A 42 -20.57 0.48 1.04
N ILE A 43 -21.22 -0.62 1.42
CA ILE A 43 -21.10 -1.20 2.77
C ILE A 43 -19.67 -1.70 3.01
N PHE A 44 -19.11 -2.48 2.08
CA PHE A 44 -17.75 -2.99 2.20
C PHE A 44 -16.70 -1.88 2.10
N ALA A 45 -16.89 -0.86 1.26
CA ALA A 45 -16.03 0.30 1.16
C ALA A 45 -15.98 1.08 2.48
N THR A 46 -17.13 1.27 3.13
CA THR A 46 -17.22 1.91 4.45
C THR A 46 -16.57 1.05 5.53
N ALA A 47 -16.81 -0.26 5.51
CA ALA A 47 -16.19 -1.19 6.46
C ALA A 47 -14.65 -1.20 6.35
N TYR A 48 -14.12 -1.12 5.12
CA TYR A 48 -12.68 -0.99 4.88
C TYR A 48 -12.13 0.33 5.43
N ALA A 49 -12.79 1.46 5.13
CA ALA A 49 -12.38 2.79 5.60
C ALA A 49 -12.36 2.88 7.13
N LEU A 50 -13.35 2.29 7.79
CA LEU A 50 -13.53 2.33 9.25
C LEU A 50 -13.04 1.05 9.95
N CYS A 51 -12.10 0.33 9.33
CA CYS A 51 -11.55 -0.89 9.93
C CYS A 51 -10.70 -0.58 11.17
N GLY A 52 -10.39 -1.62 11.94
CA GLY A 52 -9.58 -1.50 13.16
C GLY A 52 -8.20 -0.88 12.93
N PHE A 53 -7.62 -1.04 11.74
CA PHE A 53 -6.36 -0.39 11.38
C PHE A 53 -6.49 1.13 11.34
N SER A 54 -7.54 1.67 10.70
CA SER A 54 -7.80 3.11 10.67
C SER A 54 -8.02 3.67 12.09
N ALA A 55 -8.73 2.93 12.95
CA ALA A 55 -8.99 3.37 14.33
C ALA A 55 -7.71 3.36 15.19
N ALA A 56 -6.86 2.34 15.04
CA ALA A 56 -5.66 2.17 15.85
C ALA A 56 -4.51 3.09 15.40
N TYR A 57 -4.37 3.33 14.09
CA TYR A 57 -3.21 4.00 13.49
C TYR A 57 -3.55 5.34 12.82
N ALA A 58 -4.70 5.96 13.15
CA ALA A 58 -5.10 7.27 12.63
C ALA A 58 -4.08 8.40 12.94
N TRP A 59 -3.29 8.24 14.00
CA TRP A 59 -2.23 9.17 14.40
C TRP A 59 -0.98 9.06 13.52
N ASP A 60 -0.76 7.92 12.86
CA ASP A 60 0.37 7.71 11.94
C ASP A 60 -0.08 7.94 10.49
N ILE A 61 0.02 9.20 10.06
CA ILE A 61 -0.50 9.66 8.77
C ILE A 61 0.17 8.94 7.59
N MET A 62 1.45 8.57 7.71
CA MET A 62 2.19 7.89 6.63
C MET A 62 1.69 6.46 6.40
N TRP A 63 1.22 5.78 7.44
CA TRP A 63 0.67 4.43 7.32
C TRP A 63 -0.67 4.42 6.60
N LEU A 64 -1.47 5.47 6.78
CA LEU A 64 -2.75 5.63 6.10
C LEU A 64 -2.59 5.79 4.57
N ASP A 65 -1.46 6.31 4.09
CA ASP A 65 -1.19 6.41 2.65
C ASP A 65 -1.12 5.03 2.00
N CYS A 66 -0.39 4.10 2.63
CA CYS A 66 -0.30 2.74 2.13
C CYS A 66 -1.66 2.02 2.17
N MET A 67 -2.45 2.21 3.23
CA MET A 67 -3.81 1.69 3.32
C MET A 67 -4.71 2.23 2.20
N MET A 68 -4.63 3.54 1.93
CA MET A 68 -5.38 4.18 0.86
C MET A 68 -4.98 3.66 -0.52
N LEU A 69 -3.67 3.41 -0.76
CA LEU A 69 -3.15 2.99 -2.05
C LEU A 69 -3.26 1.48 -2.29
N ALA A 70 -3.31 0.65 -1.25
CA ALA A 70 -3.32 -0.81 -1.36
C ALA A 70 -4.42 -1.35 -2.32
N PRO A 71 -5.68 -0.88 -2.28
CA PRO A 71 -6.70 -1.34 -3.22
C PRO A 71 -6.36 -1.03 -4.68
N LEU A 72 -5.71 0.11 -4.95
CA LEU A 72 -5.28 0.49 -6.30
C LEU A 72 -4.11 -0.36 -6.78
N VAL A 73 -3.20 -0.76 -5.87
CA VAL A 73 -2.11 -1.69 -6.21
C VAL A 73 -2.68 -3.05 -6.60
N VAL A 74 -3.67 -3.55 -5.86
CA VAL A 74 -4.35 -4.84 -6.17
C VAL A 74 -5.08 -4.75 -7.51
N LEU A 75 -5.85 -3.70 -7.74
CA LEU A 75 -6.53 -3.48 -9.01
C LEU A 75 -5.56 -3.39 -10.18
N GLY A 76 -4.48 -2.63 -10.00
CA GLY A 76 -3.43 -2.48 -10.99
C GLY A 76 -2.76 -3.82 -11.33
N LEU A 77 -2.57 -4.69 -10.34
CA LEU A 77 -2.04 -6.03 -10.53
C LEU A 77 -3.00 -6.91 -11.36
N GLU A 78 -4.28 -6.88 -11.06
CA GLU A 78 -5.27 -7.63 -11.85
C GLU A 78 -5.33 -7.14 -13.29
N GLN A 79 -5.30 -5.82 -13.51
CA GLN A 79 -5.24 -5.24 -14.86
C GLN A 79 -3.94 -5.60 -15.59
N LEU A 80 -2.81 -5.66 -14.89
CA LEU A 80 -1.52 -6.10 -15.46
C LEU A 80 -1.61 -7.55 -15.95
N ILE A 81 -2.29 -8.42 -15.22
CA ILE A 81 -2.46 -9.84 -15.58
C ILE A 81 -3.47 -9.98 -16.70
N LYS A 82 -4.69 -9.44 -16.54
CA LYS A 82 -5.83 -9.66 -17.43
C LYS A 82 -5.76 -8.79 -18.69
N GLU A 83 -5.49 -7.50 -18.51
CA GLU A 83 -5.61 -6.49 -19.58
C GLU A 83 -4.26 -6.02 -20.14
N LYS A 84 -3.15 -6.48 -19.58
CA LYS A 84 -1.78 -6.04 -19.91
C LYS A 84 -1.54 -4.54 -19.68
N LYS A 85 -2.38 -3.87 -18.86
CA LYS A 85 -2.23 -2.48 -18.45
C LYS A 85 -1.34 -2.42 -17.20
N VAL A 86 -0.24 -1.69 -17.28
CA VAL A 86 0.82 -1.71 -16.25
C VAL A 86 0.90 -0.42 -15.44
N LEU A 87 0.32 0.67 -15.96
CA LEU A 87 0.54 2.01 -15.43
C LEU A 87 -0.01 2.18 -14.02
N LEU A 88 -1.25 1.71 -13.77
CA LEU A 88 -1.88 1.80 -12.46
C LEU A 88 -1.08 1.05 -11.40
N TYR A 89 -0.65 -0.16 -11.72
CA TYR A 89 0.20 -0.97 -10.83
C TYR A 89 1.50 -0.27 -10.48
N TYR A 90 2.23 0.20 -11.51
CA TYR A 90 3.50 0.88 -11.32
C TYR A 90 3.38 2.15 -10.47
N ILE A 91 2.43 3.03 -10.79
CA ILE A 91 2.26 4.31 -10.08
C ILE A 91 1.82 4.08 -8.64
N SER A 92 0.78 3.25 -8.42
CA SER A 92 0.25 3.02 -7.07
C SER A 92 1.26 2.32 -6.16
N LEU A 93 2.01 1.33 -6.68
CA LEU A 93 3.06 0.66 -5.93
C LEU A 93 4.24 1.60 -5.63
N SER A 94 4.69 2.39 -6.60
CA SER A 94 5.76 3.38 -6.39
C SER A 94 5.38 4.39 -5.31
N LEU A 95 4.16 4.93 -5.36
CA LEU A 95 3.66 5.86 -4.35
C LEU A 95 3.56 5.20 -2.97
N CYS A 96 3.13 3.93 -2.91
CA CYS A 96 3.07 3.17 -1.66
C CYS A 96 4.47 3.01 -1.03
N ILE A 97 5.48 2.67 -1.84
CA ILE A 97 6.87 2.51 -1.38
C ILE A 97 7.45 3.86 -0.92
N ILE A 98 7.20 4.95 -1.64
CA ILE A 98 7.67 6.29 -1.30
C ILE A 98 7.01 6.80 -0.01
N SER A 99 5.72 6.49 0.21
CA SER A 99 4.99 6.93 1.39
C SER A 99 5.46 6.27 2.68
N ASN A 100 5.66 4.96 2.65
CA ASN A 100 6.18 4.22 3.81
C ASN A 100 6.73 2.85 3.39
N TYR A 101 8.04 2.70 3.42
CA TYR A 101 8.71 1.45 3.01
C TYR A 101 8.33 0.25 3.89
N TYR A 102 8.08 0.46 5.20
CA TYR A 102 7.77 -0.63 6.13
C TYR A 102 6.43 -1.30 5.80
N ILE A 103 5.39 -0.52 5.63
CA ILE A 103 4.06 -1.04 5.23
C ILE A 103 4.09 -1.52 3.77
N ALA A 104 4.85 -0.84 2.90
CA ALA A 104 4.98 -1.24 1.50
C ALA A 104 5.58 -2.64 1.34
N ILE A 105 6.52 -3.07 2.20
CA ILE A 105 7.05 -4.44 2.19
C ILE A 105 5.92 -5.44 2.43
N MET A 106 5.02 -5.18 3.38
CA MET A 106 3.86 -6.05 3.64
C MET A 106 2.92 -6.10 2.43
N VAL A 107 2.68 -4.95 1.79
CA VAL A 107 1.91 -4.85 0.55
C VAL A 107 2.59 -5.64 -0.57
N CYS A 108 3.91 -5.54 -0.73
CA CYS A 108 4.66 -6.30 -1.73
C CYS A 108 4.54 -7.82 -1.53
N ILE A 109 4.66 -8.31 -0.29
CA ILE A 109 4.49 -9.74 0.03
C ILE A 109 3.07 -10.18 -0.35
N PHE A 110 2.06 -9.39 0.02
CA PHE A 110 0.68 -9.66 -0.34
C PHE A 110 0.49 -9.70 -1.87
N GLN A 111 1.12 -8.76 -2.61
CA GLN A 111 1.03 -8.72 -4.07
C GLN A 111 1.62 -9.97 -4.74
N VAL A 112 2.72 -10.52 -4.21
CA VAL A 112 3.28 -11.78 -4.73
C VAL A 112 2.28 -12.92 -4.56
N ILE A 113 1.66 -13.04 -3.39
CA ILE A 113 0.65 -14.07 -3.11
C ILE A 113 -0.56 -13.89 -4.02
N TRP A 114 -1.07 -12.65 -4.12
CA TRP A 114 -2.23 -12.33 -4.95
C TRP A 114 -1.96 -12.54 -6.44
N PHE A 115 -0.74 -12.22 -6.90
CA PHE A 115 -0.31 -12.50 -8.26
C PHE A 115 -0.39 -14.00 -8.57
N VAL A 116 0.14 -14.86 -7.70
CA VAL A 116 0.12 -16.31 -7.90
C VAL A 116 -1.33 -16.83 -7.96
N ILE A 117 -2.19 -16.39 -7.05
CA ILE A 117 -3.61 -16.79 -7.03
C ILE A 117 -4.29 -16.37 -8.33
N THR A 118 -4.19 -15.09 -8.70
CA THR A 118 -4.84 -14.55 -9.91
C THR A 118 -4.29 -15.18 -11.19
N TRP A 119 -3.00 -15.50 -11.23
CA TRP A 119 -2.38 -16.19 -12.36
C TRP A 119 -2.86 -17.63 -12.48
N LEU A 120 -3.01 -18.36 -11.38
CA LEU A 120 -3.55 -19.74 -11.37
C LEU A 120 -5.01 -19.79 -11.82
N GLU A 121 -5.81 -18.79 -11.47
CA GLU A 121 -7.21 -18.67 -11.90
C GLU A 121 -7.32 -18.40 -13.40
N ASN A 122 -6.38 -17.61 -13.96
CA ASN A 122 -6.36 -17.22 -15.37
C ASN A 122 -5.37 -18.06 -16.16
N LYS A 123 -5.70 -19.32 -16.42
CA LYS A 123 -4.83 -20.32 -17.09
C LYS A 123 -4.31 -19.91 -18.48
N GLU A 124 -4.95 -18.95 -19.15
CA GLU A 124 -4.54 -18.43 -20.46
C GLU A 124 -3.41 -17.38 -20.37
N THR A 125 -3.07 -16.93 -19.18
CA THR A 125 -1.99 -15.97 -18.99
C THR A 125 -0.64 -16.67 -19.03
N GLY A 126 0.06 -16.51 -20.16
CA GLY A 126 1.40 -17.07 -20.37
C GLY A 126 2.47 -16.41 -19.49
N ILE A 127 3.72 -16.87 -19.67
CA ILE A 127 4.91 -16.40 -18.96
C ILE A 127 5.15 -14.88 -19.06
N GLY A 128 4.54 -14.21 -20.05
CA GLY A 128 4.61 -12.77 -20.23
C GLY A 128 4.02 -11.95 -19.05
N ALA A 129 3.08 -12.52 -18.27
CA ALA A 129 2.57 -11.87 -17.07
C ALA A 129 3.63 -11.82 -15.96
N TRP A 130 4.39 -12.89 -15.79
CA TRP A 130 5.52 -12.97 -14.85
C TRP A 130 6.60 -11.94 -15.16
N ILE A 131 6.95 -11.81 -16.45
CA ILE A 131 7.94 -10.84 -16.91
C ILE A 131 7.46 -9.42 -16.63
N ARG A 132 6.21 -9.08 -16.96
CA ARG A 132 5.63 -7.77 -16.67
C ARG A 132 5.60 -7.50 -15.18
N PHE A 133 5.10 -8.45 -14.38
CA PHE A 133 5.08 -8.31 -12.91
C PHE A 133 6.46 -8.04 -12.35
N ALA A 134 7.49 -8.83 -12.74
CA ALA A 134 8.85 -8.65 -12.26
C ALA A 134 9.44 -7.28 -12.68
N ILE A 135 9.30 -6.89 -13.95
CA ILE A 135 9.84 -5.62 -14.46
C ILE A 135 9.21 -4.43 -13.73
N TYR A 136 7.88 -4.38 -13.64
CA TYR A 136 7.20 -3.21 -13.05
C TYR A 136 7.30 -3.16 -11.53
N SER A 137 7.43 -4.31 -10.85
CA SER A 137 7.75 -4.36 -9.41
C SER A 137 9.17 -3.87 -9.15
N LEU A 138 10.15 -4.26 -9.96
CA LEU A 138 11.53 -3.77 -9.86
C LEU A 138 11.64 -2.28 -10.19
N LEU A 139 10.91 -1.78 -11.18
CA LEU A 139 10.86 -0.36 -11.51
C LEU A 139 10.24 0.44 -10.35
N ALA A 140 9.14 -0.05 -9.75
CA ALA A 140 8.53 0.60 -8.60
C ALA A 140 9.48 0.62 -7.38
N GLY A 141 10.17 -0.49 -7.11
CA GLY A 141 11.21 -0.56 -6.09
C GLY A 141 12.40 0.38 -6.40
N GLY A 142 12.81 0.47 -7.67
CA GLY A 142 13.86 1.38 -8.12
C GLY A 142 13.51 2.85 -7.93
N THR A 143 12.27 3.26 -8.21
CA THR A 143 11.81 4.63 -7.90
C THR A 143 11.79 4.91 -6.40
N GLY A 144 11.41 3.93 -5.57
CA GLY A 144 11.45 4.02 -4.11
C GLY A 144 12.86 4.02 -3.53
N ALA A 145 13.83 3.44 -4.24
CA ALA A 145 15.21 3.33 -3.78
C ALA A 145 15.87 4.69 -3.50
N ILE A 146 15.43 5.75 -4.16
CA ILE A 146 15.89 7.13 -3.91
C ILE A 146 15.69 7.54 -2.44
N LEU A 147 14.63 7.07 -1.79
CA LEU A 147 14.36 7.33 -0.38
C LEU A 147 14.87 6.20 0.53
N ILE A 148 14.73 4.95 0.11
CA ILE A 148 15.09 3.77 0.92
C ILE A 148 16.60 3.69 1.16
N ILE A 149 17.43 4.01 0.16
CA ILE A 149 18.89 3.89 0.28
C ILE A 149 19.44 4.85 1.33
N PRO A 150 19.16 6.16 1.32
CA PRO A 150 19.61 7.07 2.38
C PRO A 150 19.13 6.66 3.76
N GLU A 151 17.90 6.17 3.87
CA GLU A 151 17.32 5.72 5.14
C GLU A 151 18.01 4.46 5.67
N ALA A 152 18.28 3.48 4.81
CA ALA A 152 19.03 2.27 5.19
C ALA A 152 20.44 2.60 5.66
N ILE A 153 21.12 3.56 5.03
CA ILE A 153 22.45 4.04 5.43
C ILE A 153 22.38 4.71 6.82
N THR A 154 21.40 5.57 7.06
CA THR A 154 21.24 6.25 8.35
C THR A 154 20.87 5.29 9.48
N LEU A 155 20.02 4.30 9.21
CA LEU A 155 19.69 3.24 10.18
C LEU A 155 20.93 2.37 10.52
N GLY A 156 21.74 2.03 9.52
CA GLY A 156 23.01 1.32 9.74
C GLY A 156 24.01 2.13 10.56
N ALA A 157 24.03 3.46 10.40
CA ALA A 157 24.91 4.36 11.15
C ALA A 157 24.40 4.69 12.57
N SER A 158 23.09 4.56 12.83
CA SER A 158 22.46 4.98 14.10
C SER A 158 22.61 3.99 15.25
N GLY A 159 23.36 2.87 15.08
CA GLY A 159 23.59 1.88 16.14
C GLY A 159 22.35 1.10 16.58
N SER A 160 21.20 1.31 15.96
CA SER A 160 19.95 0.59 16.26
C SER A 160 20.02 -0.91 15.95
N GLN A 161 21.08 -1.35 15.29
CA GLN A 161 21.38 -2.78 15.05
C GLN A 161 22.00 -3.49 16.28
N ASN A 162 22.47 -2.75 17.26
CA ASN A 162 23.05 -3.28 18.51
C ASN A 162 22.00 -3.30 19.63
N ILE A 163 20.84 -3.91 19.38
CA ILE A 163 19.90 -4.21 20.46
C ILE A 163 20.47 -5.41 21.23
N SER A 164 21.26 -5.16 22.27
CA SER A 164 21.57 -6.18 23.28
C SER A 164 20.34 -6.28 24.19
N PHE A 165 19.66 -7.40 24.14
CA PHE A 165 18.66 -7.72 25.16
C PHE A 165 19.36 -7.83 26.50
N PRO A 166 18.81 -7.28 27.60
CA PRO A 166 19.40 -7.49 28.93
C PRO A 166 19.41 -8.97 29.25
N ASP A 167 20.58 -9.47 29.70
CA ASP A 167 20.81 -10.88 30.03
C ASP A 167 19.94 -11.38 31.21
N THR A 168 19.34 -10.49 31.96
CA THR A 168 18.42 -10.80 33.07
C THR A 168 17.17 -9.94 32.99
N MET A 169 15.99 -10.58 32.92
CA MET A 169 14.71 -9.94 33.20
C MET A 169 14.53 -9.95 34.73
N GLU A 170 14.86 -8.85 35.41
CA GLU A 170 14.42 -8.64 36.79
C GLU A 170 12.99 -8.10 36.77
N TRP A 171 12.09 -8.90 37.31
CA TRP A 171 10.67 -8.58 37.52
C TRP A 171 10.48 -7.86 38.87
#